data_3837eab4e0b59d1271ee4050a7af367c
#
_entry.id   3837eab4e0b59d1271ee4050a7af367c
#
_cell.length_a   1.000
_cell.length_b   1.000
_cell.length_c   1.000
_cell.angle_alpha   90.00
_cell.angle_beta   90.00
_cell.angle_gamma   90.00
#
_symmetry.space_group_name_H-M   'P 1'
#
loop_
_entity.id
_entity.type
_entity.pdbx_description
1 polymer ?
#
loop_
_entity_poly.entity_id
_entity_poly.type
_entity_poly.pdbx_seq_one_letter_code
_entity_poly.pdbx_strand_id
1 'polypeptide(L)'
;MTATITITNPILSGMNPDPSWIWDDEFQRIVLVTSTFELVPGLPIYVSEDMTCWKHVSNVIDADLARRLLIPFVDDSGGVYAPTLRRIHGKYVIACTIARLDDRRAMEGGCTESELMRFHAAEGNFILEADSIEGPWRGPFWIEGAEGIDPDIFEDGDGNVYWTQTRPAVNPQWEGQTEVWTQRINPETWTFVDDGLPAGSGK
;
A
#
# COMPACT_ATOMS: atom_id res chain seq x y z
N MET A 1 -13.86 -37.25 -0.85
CA MET A 1 -13.05 -37.04 -2.07
C MET A 1 -12.64 -35.58 -2.05
N THR A 2 -11.37 -35.29 -1.94
CA THR A 2 -10.84 -33.91 -2.08
C THR A 2 -10.91 -33.53 -3.55
N ALA A 3 -11.71 -32.52 -3.89
CA ALA A 3 -11.75 -31.99 -5.26
C ALA A 3 -10.38 -31.33 -5.54
N THR A 4 -9.73 -31.67 -6.63
CA THR A 4 -8.52 -31.01 -7.09
C THR A 4 -8.95 -29.81 -7.95
N ILE A 5 -8.49 -28.62 -7.57
CA ILE A 5 -8.65 -27.40 -8.37
C ILE A 5 -7.35 -27.19 -9.14
N THR A 6 -7.44 -26.95 -10.44
CA THR A 6 -6.30 -26.59 -11.28
C THR A 6 -6.33 -25.10 -11.55
N ILE A 7 -5.27 -24.40 -11.12
CA ILE A 7 -5.06 -22.96 -11.38
C ILE A 7 -4.13 -22.82 -12.57
N THR A 8 -4.51 -22.01 -13.55
CA THR A 8 -3.70 -21.75 -14.74
C THR A 8 -3.13 -20.32 -14.68
N ASN A 9 -1.83 -20.20 -14.90
CA ASN A 9 -1.17 -18.90 -15.02
C ASN A 9 -1.19 -18.38 -16.48
N PRO A 10 -1.27 -17.05 -16.68
CA PRO A 10 -1.51 -16.03 -15.64
C PRO A 10 -2.96 -16.06 -15.12
N ILE A 11 -3.15 -15.85 -13.81
CA ILE A 11 -4.50 -15.75 -13.21
C ILE A 11 -5.20 -14.46 -13.62
N LEU A 12 -4.43 -13.38 -13.88
CA LEU A 12 -4.87 -12.11 -14.44
C LEU A 12 -3.94 -11.75 -15.59
N SER A 13 -4.52 -11.40 -16.74
CA SER A 13 -3.76 -10.95 -17.91
C SER A 13 -3.44 -9.46 -17.82
N GLY A 14 -2.31 -9.03 -18.40
CA GLY A 14 -1.89 -7.64 -18.44
C GLY A 14 -0.95 -7.26 -17.30
N MET A 15 -0.91 -5.96 -16.97
CA MET A 15 -0.04 -5.41 -15.94
C MET A 15 -0.74 -5.51 -14.58
N ASN A 16 -0.31 -6.47 -13.77
CA ASN A 16 -0.81 -6.70 -12.41
C ASN A 16 0.39 -7.00 -11.48
N PRO A 17 1.31 -6.03 -11.27
CA PRO A 17 2.51 -6.23 -10.46
C PRO A 17 2.19 -6.17 -8.96
N ASP A 18 3.12 -6.67 -8.15
CA ASP A 18 3.14 -6.56 -6.69
C ASP A 18 1.81 -6.97 -6.04
N PRO A 19 1.30 -8.19 -6.27
CA PRO A 19 0.00 -8.58 -5.78
C PRO A 19 -0.01 -8.77 -4.27
N SER A 20 -0.99 -8.17 -3.59
CA SER A 20 -1.33 -8.44 -2.20
C SER A 20 -2.74 -9.00 -2.12
N TRP A 21 -2.96 -10.01 -1.28
CA TRP A 21 -4.27 -10.60 -1.14
C TRP A 21 -4.59 -11.03 0.29
N ILE A 22 -5.88 -11.09 0.60
CA ILE A 22 -6.41 -11.61 1.85
C ILE A 22 -7.54 -12.60 1.57
N TRP A 23 -7.79 -13.50 2.51
CA TRP A 23 -9.04 -14.22 2.60
C TRP A 23 -10.07 -13.37 3.34
N ASP A 24 -11.21 -13.16 2.74
CA ASP A 24 -12.34 -12.41 3.30
C ASP A 24 -13.37 -13.41 3.86
N ASP A 25 -13.31 -13.63 5.18
CA ASP A 25 -14.16 -14.59 5.88
C ASP A 25 -15.64 -14.23 5.82
N GLU A 26 -15.98 -12.94 5.76
CA GLU A 26 -17.35 -12.46 5.72
C GLU A 26 -18.05 -12.86 4.41
N PHE A 27 -17.33 -12.74 3.29
CA PHE A 27 -17.88 -13.04 1.96
C PHE A 27 -17.34 -14.33 1.35
N GLN A 28 -16.52 -15.11 2.10
CA GLN A 28 -15.92 -16.39 1.68
C GLN A 28 -15.24 -16.31 0.31
N ARG A 29 -14.37 -15.31 0.15
CA ARG A 29 -13.67 -15.03 -1.10
C ARG A 29 -12.25 -14.51 -0.86
N ILE A 30 -11.42 -14.61 -1.87
CA ILE A 30 -10.12 -13.96 -1.91
C ILE A 30 -10.33 -12.54 -2.46
N VAL A 31 -9.70 -11.55 -1.83
CA VAL A 31 -9.62 -10.17 -2.31
C VAL A 31 -8.17 -9.87 -2.64
N LEU A 32 -7.90 -9.40 -3.86
CA LEU A 32 -6.57 -9.13 -4.37
C LEU A 32 -6.48 -7.70 -4.88
N VAL A 33 -5.36 -7.03 -4.59
CA VAL A 33 -5.00 -5.71 -5.10
C VAL A 33 -3.61 -5.79 -5.74
N THR A 34 -3.35 -4.95 -6.74
CA THR A 34 -2.03 -4.84 -7.38
C THR A 34 -1.58 -3.40 -7.49
N SER A 35 -0.27 -3.16 -7.61
CA SER A 35 0.27 -1.84 -7.91
C SER A 35 -0.09 -1.38 -9.33
N THR A 36 0.02 -0.07 -9.58
CA THR A 36 -0.32 0.50 -10.89
C THR A 36 0.65 1.60 -11.34
N PHE A 37 1.68 1.87 -10.55
CA PHE A 37 2.65 2.94 -10.82
C PHE A 37 1.96 4.28 -11.12
N GLU A 38 2.28 4.93 -12.23
CA GLU A 38 1.67 6.20 -12.68
C GLU A 38 0.27 6.05 -13.28
N LEU A 39 -0.24 4.82 -13.47
CA LEU A 39 -1.48 4.58 -14.17
C LEU A 39 -2.72 4.84 -13.30
N VAL A 40 -3.72 5.51 -13.87
CA VAL A 40 -5.02 5.82 -13.25
C VAL A 40 -6.14 5.31 -14.19
N PRO A 41 -7.20 4.67 -13.62
CA PRO A 41 -7.48 4.42 -12.20
C PRO A 41 -6.52 3.42 -11.58
N GLY A 42 -6.15 3.65 -10.30
CA GLY A 42 -5.12 2.87 -9.61
C GLY A 42 -5.67 1.89 -8.58
N LEU A 43 -4.81 0.94 -8.16
CA LEU A 43 -5.10 -0.10 -7.18
C LEU A 43 -6.39 -0.87 -7.52
N PRO A 44 -6.43 -1.64 -8.62
CA PRO A 44 -7.58 -2.45 -8.97
C PRO A 44 -7.81 -3.54 -7.93
N ILE A 45 -9.07 -3.73 -7.54
CA ILE A 45 -9.51 -4.81 -6.65
C ILE A 45 -10.13 -5.92 -7.47
N TYR A 46 -9.63 -7.12 -7.28
CA TYR A 46 -10.18 -8.35 -7.84
C TYR A 46 -10.65 -9.28 -6.73
N VAL A 47 -11.68 -10.07 -7.01
CA VAL A 47 -12.18 -11.11 -6.10
C VAL A 47 -12.25 -12.45 -6.79
N SER A 48 -12.07 -13.53 -6.02
CA SER A 48 -12.24 -14.90 -6.47
C SER A 48 -12.68 -15.79 -5.31
N GLU A 49 -13.56 -16.74 -5.56
CA GLU A 49 -13.96 -17.76 -4.58
C GLU A 49 -13.06 -19.01 -4.64
N ASP A 50 -12.35 -19.22 -5.77
CA ASP A 50 -11.67 -20.47 -6.07
C ASP A 50 -10.25 -20.32 -6.68
N MET A 51 -9.76 -19.08 -6.82
CA MET A 51 -8.50 -18.71 -7.50
C MET A 51 -8.45 -19.01 -9.02
N THR A 52 -9.52 -19.53 -9.60
CA THR A 52 -9.58 -19.83 -11.05
C THR A 52 -10.31 -18.76 -11.84
N CYS A 53 -11.37 -18.21 -11.25
CA CYS A 53 -12.20 -17.16 -11.84
C CYS A 53 -12.05 -15.87 -11.04
N TRP A 54 -11.56 -14.82 -11.68
CA TRP A 54 -11.35 -13.51 -11.06
C TRP A 54 -12.31 -12.48 -11.64
N LYS A 55 -12.90 -11.68 -10.76
CA LYS A 55 -13.78 -10.58 -11.12
C LYS A 55 -13.18 -9.27 -10.64
N HIS A 56 -13.00 -8.32 -11.55
CA HIS A 56 -12.71 -6.92 -11.18
C HIS A 56 -13.93 -6.30 -10.51
N VAL A 57 -13.74 -5.69 -9.34
CA VAL A 57 -14.82 -5.11 -8.52
C VAL A 57 -14.79 -3.60 -8.56
N SER A 58 -13.63 -3.02 -8.30
CA SER A 58 -13.43 -1.57 -8.18
C SER A 58 -11.98 -1.20 -8.46
N ASN A 59 -11.74 0.11 -8.60
CA ASN A 59 -10.41 0.70 -8.46
C ASN A 59 -10.45 1.62 -7.25
N VAL A 60 -9.48 1.47 -6.36
CA VAL A 60 -9.40 2.25 -5.12
C VAL A 60 -9.10 3.72 -5.42
N ILE A 61 -8.19 3.95 -6.39
CA ILE A 61 -7.72 5.28 -6.76
C ILE A 61 -8.47 5.74 -8.00
N ASP A 62 -9.42 6.63 -7.80
CA ASP A 62 -10.07 7.43 -8.85
C ASP A 62 -9.27 8.71 -9.16
N ALA A 63 -9.80 9.58 -10.02
CA ALA A 63 -9.12 10.81 -10.43
C ALA A 63 -8.94 11.82 -9.28
N ASP A 64 -9.89 11.89 -8.33
CA ASP A 64 -9.80 12.78 -7.18
C ASP A 64 -8.73 12.30 -6.20
N LEU A 65 -8.77 11.01 -5.86
CA LEU A 65 -7.77 10.41 -4.96
C LEU A 65 -6.37 10.43 -5.59
N ALA A 66 -6.26 10.20 -6.92
CA ALA A 66 -5.00 10.31 -7.65
C ALA A 66 -4.39 11.71 -7.50
N ARG A 67 -5.21 12.77 -7.57
CA ARG A 67 -4.74 14.15 -7.38
C ARG A 67 -4.26 14.39 -5.94
N ARG A 68 -4.98 13.87 -4.94
CA ARG A 68 -4.60 13.97 -3.51
C ARG A 68 -3.35 13.16 -3.18
N LEU A 69 -3.10 12.08 -3.91
CA LEU A 69 -1.88 11.24 -3.84
C LEU A 69 -0.74 11.77 -4.72
N LEU A 70 -0.92 12.91 -5.39
CA LEU A 70 0.06 13.57 -6.25
C LEU A 70 0.52 12.73 -7.46
N ILE A 71 -0.19 11.66 -7.82
CA ILE A 71 0.15 10.75 -8.92
C ILE A 71 0.36 11.48 -10.28
N PRO A 72 -0.38 12.53 -10.65
CA PRO A 72 -0.14 13.26 -11.92
C PRO A 72 1.25 13.88 -12.05
N PHE A 73 2.03 13.91 -10.97
CA PHE A 73 3.32 14.59 -10.90
C PHE A 73 4.50 13.66 -10.63
N VAL A 74 4.27 12.36 -10.65
CA VAL A 74 5.38 11.38 -10.52
C VAL A 74 6.16 11.24 -11.82
N ASP A 75 7.41 10.81 -11.72
CA ASP A 75 8.22 10.44 -12.87
C ASP A 75 7.72 9.14 -13.51
N ASP A 76 8.19 8.84 -14.72
CA ASP A 76 7.95 7.56 -15.39
C ASP A 76 8.40 6.40 -14.48
N SER A 77 7.54 5.40 -14.36
CA SER A 77 7.71 4.28 -13.42
C SER A 77 7.74 4.69 -11.94
N GLY A 78 7.24 5.87 -11.63
CA GLY A 78 6.92 6.31 -10.26
C GLY A 78 5.48 6.00 -9.90
N GLY A 79 4.95 6.66 -8.85
CA GLY A 79 3.55 6.54 -8.44
C GLY A 79 3.30 5.39 -7.46
N VAL A 80 2.23 4.65 -7.67
CA VAL A 80 1.72 3.63 -6.75
C VAL A 80 2.58 2.37 -6.80
N TYR A 81 3.44 2.19 -5.79
CA TYR A 81 4.29 1.01 -5.64
C TYR A 81 3.53 -0.14 -4.96
N ALA A 82 4.25 -1.13 -4.42
CA ALA A 82 3.65 -2.34 -3.86
C ALA A 82 2.63 -2.03 -2.75
N PRO A 83 1.34 -2.36 -2.95
CA PRO A 83 0.33 -2.22 -1.91
C PRO A 83 0.33 -3.44 -0.99
N THR A 84 -0.03 -3.24 0.27
CA THR A 84 -0.45 -4.31 1.17
C THR A 84 -1.90 -4.12 1.54
N LEU A 85 -2.72 -5.16 1.34
CA LEU A 85 -4.13 -5.21 1.76
C LEU A 85 -4.26 -6.06 3.02
N ARG A 86 -4.93 -5.54 4.06
CA ARG A 86 -5.23 -6.26 5.31
C ARG A 86 -6.63 -5.92 5.83
N ARG A 87 -7.11 -6.75 6.77
CA ARG A 87 -8.23 -6.39 7.66
C ARG A 87 -7.63 -5.95 8.99
N ILE A 88 -7.89 -4.70 9.37
CA ILE A 88 -7.42 -4.09 10.63
C ILE A 88 -8.63 -3.53 11.36
N HIS A 89 -8.87 -3.99 12.59
CA HIS A 89 -10.05 -3.62 13.37
C HIS A 89 -11.36 -3.70 12.56
N GLY A 90 -11.49 -4.74 11.75
CA GLY A 90 -12.69 -4.99 10.94
C GLY A 90 -12.82 -4.18 9.65
N LYS A 91 -11.92 -3.23 9.36
CA LYS A 91 -11.89 -2.45 8.11
C LYS A 91 -10.93 -3.06 7.09
N TYR A 92 -11.18 -2.83 5.81
CA TYR A 92 -10.17 -3.02 4.78
C TYR A 92 -9.18 -1.86 4.83
N VAL A 93 -7.90 -2.18 4.87
CA VAL A 93 -6.81 -1.21 4.95
C VAL A 93 -5.79 -1.53 3.87
N ILE A 94 -5.38 -0.49 3.14
CA ILE A 94 -4.28 -0.56 2.19
C ILE A 94 -3.16 0.33 2.69
N ALA A 95 -1.98 -0.24 2.90
CA ALA A 95 -0.72 0.47 3.09
C ALA A 95 0.03 0.49 1.77
N CYS A 96 0.60 1.64 1.38
CA CYS A 96 1.27 1.78 0.09
C CYS A 96 2.21 2.98 0.09
N THR A 97 3.07 3.07 -0.94
CA THR A 97 3.98 4.19 -1.16
C THR A 97 3.73 4.84 -2.52
N ILE A 98 3.67 6.18 -2.57
CA ILE A 98 3.84 6.92 -3.82
C ILE A 98 5.32 7.26 -3.96
N ALA A 99 5.95 6.72 -4.98
CA ALA A 99 7.38 6.92 -5.23
C ALA A 99 7.65 7.91 -6.36
N ARG A 100 8.84 8.52 -6.34
CA ARG A 100 9.39 9.33 -7.43
C ARG A 100 8.55 10.55 -7.82
N LEU A 101 8.12 11.34 -6.82
CA LEU A 101 7.45 12.61 -7.04
C LEU A 101 8.44 13.63 -7.66
N ASP A 102 8.03 14.34 -8.72
CA ASP A 102 8.71 15.54 -9.24
C ASP A 102 8.09 16.78 -8.59
N ASP A 103 8.77 17.34 -7.59
CA ASP A 103 8.30 18.51 -6.83
C ASP A 103 8.06 19.72 -7.73
N ARG A 104 8.92 19.93 -8.75
CA ARG A 104 8.76 21.04 -9.67
C ARG A 104 7.47 20.90 -10.47
N ARG A 105 7.21 19.71 -11.04
CA ARG A 105 5.94 19.44 -11.76
C ARG A 105 4.73 19.56 -10.84
N ALA A 106 4.85 19.11 -9.58
CA ALA A 106 3.78 19.23 -8.59
C ALA A 106 3.47 20.69 -8.29
N MET A 107 4.48 21.54 -8.05
CA MET A 107 4.30 22.98 -7.82
C MET A 107 3.72 23.70 -9.06
N GLU A 108 4.25 23.43 -10.25
CA GLU A 108 3.72 23.96 -11.51
C GLU A 108 2.26 23.51 -11.76
N GLY A 109 1.90 22.29 -11.30
CA GLY A 109 0.55 21.72 -11.36
C GLY A 109 -0.40 22.20 -10.27
N GLY A 110 0.04 23.15 -9.42
CA GLY A 110 -0.79 23.81 -8.40
C GLY A 110 -0.85 23.07 -7.07
N CYS A 111 0.12 22.20 -6.75
CA CYS A 111 0.31 21.69 -5.39
C CYS A 111 0.76 22.82 -4.49
N THR A 112 0.32 22.79 -3.26
CA THR A 112 0.76 23.71 -2.22
C THR A 112 2.03 23.19 -1.52
N GLU A 113 2.83 24.10 -0.96
CA GLU A 113 3.99 23.73 -0.12
C GLU A 113 3.57 22.78 1.03
N SER A 114 2.40 23.02 1.62
CA SER A 114 1.88 22.16 2.71
C SER A 114 1.55 20.72 2.25
N GLU A 115 1.11 20.51 1.01
CA GLU A 115 0.90 19.18 0.44
C GLU A 115 2.23 18.47 0.23
N LEU A 116 3.22 19.16 -0.34
CA LEU A 116 4.57 18.62 -0.52
C LEU A 116 5.24 18.29 0.82
N MET A 117 5.16 19.20 1.81
CA MET A 117 5.70 18.94 3.15
C MET A 117 5.13 17.68 3.77
N ARG A 118 3.81 17.47 3.68
CA ARG A 118 3.17 16.24 4.21
C ARG A 118 3.61 14.98 3.46
N PHE A 119 3.72 15.07 2.14
CA PHE A 119 4.24 13.99 1.32
C PHE A 119 5.67 13.60 1.72
N HIS A 120 6.57 14.60 1.83
CA HIS A 120 7.98 14.34 2.19
C HIS A 120 8.15 13.90 3.64
N ALA A 121 7.35 14.40 4.58
CA ALA A 121 7.37 13.93 5.97
C ALA A 121 7.01 12.46 6.12
N ALA A 122 6.26 11.91 5.15
CA ALA A 122 5.87 10.51 5.07
C ALA A 122 6.69 9.71 4.04
N GLU A 123 7.62 10.34 3.30
CA GLU A 123 8.32 9.76 2.16
C GLU A 123 7.38 9.06 1.16
N GLY A 124 6.18 9.63 0.97
CA GLY A 124 5.15 9.07 0.11
C GLY A 124 4.38 7.88 0.67
N ASN A 125 4.65 7.45 1.91
CA ASN A 125 3.95 6.34 2.56
C ASN A 125 2.58 6.78 3.10
N PHE A 126 1.55 5.99 2.80
CA PHE A 126 0.18 6.31 3.17
C PHE A 126 -0.67 5.09 3.47
N ILE A 127 -1.79 5.34 4.13
CA ILE A 127 -2.87 4.37 4.34
C ILE A 127 -4.15 4.89 3.69
N LEU A 128 -4.92 3.93 3.13
CA LEU A 128 -6.32 4.08 2.78
C LEU A 128 -7.13 3.07 3.58
N GLU A 129 -8.34 3.44 4.03
CA GLU A 129 -9.24 2.53 4.74
C GLU A 129 -10.66 2.60 4.20
N ALA A 130 -11.40 1.48 4.27
CA ALA A 130 -12.80 1.40 3.90
C ALA A 130 -13.54 0.32 4.70
N ASP A 131 -14.86 0.47 4.81
CA ASP A 131 -15.72 -0.54 5.41
C ASP A 131 -16.13 -1.62 4.38
N SER A 132 -16.01 -1.31 3.07
CA SER A 132 -16.25 -2.22 1.94
C SER A 132 -15.12 -2.12 0.93
N ILE A 133 -14.82 -3.23 0.22
CA ILE A 133 -13.83 -3.24 -0.87
C ILE A 133 -14.25 -2.38 -2.08
N GLU A 134 -15.54 -2.10 -2.21
CA GLU A 134 -16.05 -1.17 -3.21
C GLU A 134 -15.91 0.31 -2.77
N GLY A 135 -15.49 0.55 -1.51
CA GLY A 135 -15.37 1.88 -0.93
C GLY A 135 -16.69 2.39 -0.31
N PRO A 136 -16.80 3.70 -0.04
CA PRO A 136 -15.79 4.72 -0.33
C PRO A 136 -14.51 4.54 0.51
N TRP A 137 -13.35 4.73 -0.12
CA TRP A 137 -12.06 4.71 0.53
C TRP A 137 -11.73 6.07 1.15
N ARG A 138 -11.31 6.08 2.43
CA ARG A 138 -10.88 7.27 3.16
C ARG A 138 -9.36 7.37 3.16
N GLY A 139 -8.84 8.58 3.21
CA GLY A 139 -7.42 8.91 3.14
C GLY A 139 -7.13 9.85 1.95
N PRO A 140 -5.85 10.02 1.53
CA PRO A 140 -4.69 9.37 2.13
C PRO A 140 -4.41 9.84 3.56
N PHE A 141 -4.11 8.90 4.45
CA PHE A 141 -3.50 9.18 5.73
C PHE A 141 -1.99 9.03 5.54
N TRP A 142 -1.28 10.13 5.45
CA TRP A 142 0.18 10.15 5.31
C TRP A 142 0.84 9.72 6.62
N ILE A 143 1.78 8.76 6.54
CA ILE A 143 2.43 8.18 7.71
C ILE A 143 3.74 8.93 7.98
N GLU A 144 3.64 10.01 8.76
CA GLU A 144 4.80 10.84 9.10
C GLU A 144 5.87 10.02 9.82
N GLY A 145 7.11 10.13 9.33
CA GLY A 145 8.27 9.39 9.84
C GLY A 145 8.41 7.97 9.28
N ALA A 146 7.54 7.53 8.36
CA ALA A 146 7.77 6.31 7.62
C ALA A 146 8.87 6.54 6.58
N GLU A 147 9.97 5.79 6.68
CA GLU A 147 11.12 5.89 5.78
C GLU A 147 11.18 4.68 4.85
N GLY A 148 11.36 4.91 3.53
CA GLY A 148 11.52 3.84 2.53
C GLY A 148 10.22 3.44 1.83
N ILE A 149 10.11 2.18 1.41
CA ILE A 149 9.05 1.69 0.51
C ILE A 149 8.50 0.33 0.95
N ASP A 150 7.48 -0.14 0.23
CA ASP A 150 6.89 -1.48 0.34
C ASP A 150 6.38 -1.79 1.76
N PRO A 151 5.48 -0.95 2.29
CA PRO A 151 4.97 -1.13 3.62
C PRO A 151 4.06 -2.35 3.74
N ASP A 152 4.18 -3.06 4.84
CA ASP A 152 3.19 -4.02 5.32
C ASP A 152 2.55 -3.50 6.61
N ILE A 153 1.30 -3.86 6.85
CA ILE A 153 0.57 -3.57 8.08
C ILE A 153 0.00 -4.87 8.66
N PHE A 154 0.19 -5.08 9.96
CA PHE A 154 -0.20 -6.31 10.63
C PHE A 154 -0.86 -6.03 11.97
N GLU A 155 -1.97 -6.71 12.26
CA GLU A 155 -2.64 -6.73 13.56
C GLU A 155 -2.32 -8.04 14.27
N ASP A 156 -1.77 -7.96 15.51
CA ASP A 156 -1.49 -9.14 16.32
C ASP A 156 -2.73 -9.64 17.09
N GLY A 157 -2.59 -10.76 17.78
CA GLY A 157 -3.69 -11.37 18.54
C GLY A 157 -4.18 -10.55 19.75
N ASP A 158 -3.44 -9.53 20.15
CA ASP A 158 -3.78 -8.60 21.24
C ASP A 158 -4.38 -7.28 20.69
N GLY A 159 -4.54 -7.16 19.37
CA GLY A 159 -5.08 -5.99 18.69
C GLY A 159 -4.08 -4.85 18.50
N ASN A 160 -2.78 -5.08 18.72
CA ASN A 160 -1.77 -4.10 18.38
C ASN A 160 -1.51 -4.13 16.87
N VAL A 161 -1.31 -2.95 16.29
CA VAL A 161 -1.05 -2.81 14.87
C VAL A 161 0.39 -2.37 14.64
N TYR A 162 1.05 -3.00 13.67
CA TYR A 162 2.44 -2.78 13.33
C TYR A 162 2.55 -2.36 11.87
N TRP A 163 3.39 -1.37 11.62
CA TRP A 163 3.86 -0.95 10.30
C TRP A 163 5.25 -1.51 10.08
N THR A 164 5.46 -2.21 8.98
CA THR A 164 6.76 -2.79 8.61
C THR A 164 7.11 -2.37 7.20
N GLN A 165 8.35 -1.98 6.97
CA GLN A 165 8.80 -1.47 5.67
C GLN A 165 10.29 -1.74 5.44
N THR A 166 10.71 -1.62 4.18
CA THR A 166 12.12 -1.60 3.80
C THR A 166 12.62 -0.17 3.78
N ARG A 167 13.74 0.12 4.44
CA ARG A 167 14.39 1.43 4.46
C ARG A 167 15.92 1.32 4.30
N PRO A 168 16.64 2.40 4.00
CA PRO A 168 18.09 2.41 4.10
C PRO A 168 18.56 2.00 5.50
N ALA A 169 19.61 1.18 5.58
CA ALA A 169 20.14 0.75 6.86
C ALA A 169 20.77 1.93 7.63
N VAL A 170 20.50 2.05 8.94
CA VAL A 170 21.06 3.11 9.78
C VAL A 170 22.59 3.01 9.89
N ASN A 171 23.12 1.78 9.93
CA ASN A 171 24.56 1.51 10.01
C ASN A 171 24.97 0.56 8.86
N PRO A 172 25.02 1.03 7.61
CA PRO A 172 25.26 0.16 6.46
C PRO A 172 26.69 -0.41 6.48
N GLN A 173 26.80 -1.72 6.21
CA GLN A 173 28.07 -2.45 6.06
C GLN A 173 28.59 -2.39 4.61
N TRP A 174 27.71 -2.01 3.65
CA TRP A 174 28.01 -1.81 2.23
C TRP A 174 27.08 -0.74 1.67
N GLU A 175 27.46 -0.17 0.54
CA GLU A 175 26.65 0.82 -0.17
C GLU A 175 25.31 0.24 -0.63
N GLY A 176 24.21 0.94 -0.34
CA GLY A 176 22.85 0.53 -0.71
C GLY A 176 22.24 -0.55 0.18
N GLN A 177 22.87 -0.88 1.32
CA GLN A 177 22.26 -1.81 2.28
C GLN A 177 20.93 -1.26 2.79
N THR A 178 19.91 -2.13 2.78
CA THR A 178 18.61 -1.87 3.39
C THR A 178 18.39 -2.75 4.62
N GLU A 179 17.43 -2.36 5.43
CA GLU A 179 16.94 -3.14 6.56
C GLU A 179 15.41 -3.16 6.56
N VAL A 180 14.83 -4.18 7.16
CA VAL A 180 13.40 -4.25 7.46
C VAL A 180 13.18 -3.65 8.84
N TRP A 181 12.31 -2.65 8.91
CA TRP A 181 12.01 -1.90 10.11
C TRP A 181 10.55 -2.07 10.50
N THR A 182 10.27 -2.24 11.78
CA THR A 182 8.92 -2.42 12.30
C THR A 182 8.65 -1.46 13.45
N GLN A 183 7.51 -0.76 13.41
CA GLN A 183 7.04 0.16 14.43
C GLN A 183 5.58 -0.12 14.76
N ARG A 184 5.18 0.10 16.00
CA ARG A 184 3.76 0.10 16.34
C ARG A 184 3.11 1.38 15.83
N ILE A 185 1.88 1.21 15.28
CA ILE A 185 1.09 2.32 14.77
C ILE A 185 -0.29 2.31 15.43
N ASN A 186 -0.81 3.49 15.75
CA ASN A 186 -2.17 3.63 16.27
C ASN A 186 -3.17 3.56 15.10
N PRO A 187 -4.07 2.56 15.04
CA PRO A 187 -4.98 2.38 13.90
C PRO A 187 -6.14 3.40 13.83
N GLU A 188 -6.32 4.24 14.85
CA GLU A 188 -7.33 5.30 14.84
C GLU A 188 -6.78 6.61 14.26
N THR A 189 -5.50 6.87 14.48
CA THR A 189 -4.82 8.11 14.06
C THR A 189 -3.81 7.92 12.94
N TRP A 190 -3.41 6.69 12.68
CA TRP A 190 -2.36 6.30 11.74
C TRP A 190 -1.02 7.00 12.03
N THR A 191 -0.65 7.06 13.32
CA THR A 191 0.62 7.64 13.80
C THR A 191 1.43 6.61 14.57
N PHE A 192 2.75 6.67 14.46
CA PHE A 192 3.64 5.80 15.24
C PHE A 192 3.52 6.08 16.74
N VAL A 193 3.63 5.01 17.54
CA VAL A 193 3.54 5.06 19.01
C VAL A 193 4.86 4.70 19.70
N ASP A 194 5.86 4.29 18.94
CA ASP A 194 7.21 3.96 19.42
C ASP A 194 8.27 4.27 18.35
N ASP A 195 9.55 4.14 18.73
CA ASP A 195 10.68 4.40 17.82
C ASP A 195 10.98 3.24 16.85
N GLY A 196 10.27 2.12 17.01
CA GLY A 196 10.46 0.94 16.17
C GLY A 196 11.72 0.14 16.44
N LEU A 197 11.82 -1.01 15.79
CA LEU A 197 12.93 -1.95 15.91
C LEU A 197 13.28 -2.54 14.53
N PRO A 198 14.56 -2.87 14.26
CA PRO A 198 14.92 -3.62 13.09
C PRO A 198 14.35 -5.06 13.19
N ALA A 199 13.51 -5.44 12.23
CA ALA A 199 12.98 -6.80 12.13
C ALA A 199 13.96 -7.74 11.39
N GLY A 200 14.89 -7.18 10.61
CA GLY A 200 15.93 -7.90 9.89
C GLY A 200 16.82 -6.97 9.09
N SER A 201 18.05 -7.39 8.84
CA SER A 201 18.96 -6.72 7.92
C SER A 201 19.35 -7.67 6.80
N GLY A 202 19.35 -7.19 5.57
CA GLY A 202 19.89 -7.95 4.44
C GLY A 202 21.36 -8.33 4.66
N LYS A 203 21.75 -9.53 4.22
CA LYS A 203 23.15 -10.00 4.22
C LYS A 203 23.67 -10.01 2.81
#